data_d7df82ca13da98ad0eb376d2654904fe
#
_entry.id   d7df82ca13da98ad0eb376d2654904fe
#
_cell.length_a   1.000
_cell.length_b   1.000
_cell.length_c   1.000
_cell.angle_alpha   90.00
_cell.angle_beta   90.00
_cell.angle_gamma   90.00
#
_symmetry.space_group_name_H-M   'P 1'
#
loop_
_entity.id
_entity.type
_entity.pdbx_description
1 polymer ?
#
loop_
_entity_poly.entity_id
_entity_poly.type
_entity_poly.pdbx_seq_one_letter_code
_entity_poly.pdbx_strand_id
1 'polypeptide(L)'
;ICLPIGSEDKFAGIVDLIANKAYYYDTDSKELINFEVKEVPAEMKDEVEEWRGKLIEAVAEYDDEILEKFFEDPDSISEEEIIVALRKATIDMAVVPTCCGSSFKNKGVQFLLDSVMRYLPSPLDKGETNGTNPQTDAPVVRTPNAKEPFCALVFKIATDPYVGRLAFLRAYSGKLDAGSYVLNTRSGKKERVARLYQMHSNKQNPIEFVEAGDICAAVGFKELRTGDTICDENNPIVLESMTFPDPVIGLAIEPKTQKDLDKLGVGLSKLA
;
A
#
# COMPACT_ATOMS: atom_id res chain seq x y z
N ILE A 1 2.21 -3.83 18.90
CA ILE A 1 2.71 -2.51 19.24
C ILE A 1 1.73 -1.70 20.08
N CYS A 2 0.51 -2.21 20.30
CA CYS A 2 -0.44 -1.62 21.24
C CYS A 2 -1.37 -2.68 21.83
N LEU A 3 -1.94 -2.39 23.01
CA LEU A 3 -2.92 -3.23 23.70
C LEU A 3 -4.27 -2.49 23.78
N PRO A 4 -5.41 -3.21 23.74
CA PRO A 4 -6.73 -2.61 23.86
C PRO A 4 -7.07 -2.28 25.32
N ILE A 5 -7.68 -1.12 25.58
CA ILE A 5 -8.28 -0.76 26.84
C ILE A 5 -9.77 -1.12 26.78
N GLY A 6 -10.13 -2.23 27.44
CA GLY A 6 -11.46 -2.79 27.37
C GLY A 6 -11.72 -3.60 26.10
N SER A 7 -12.91 -4.19 26.00
CA SER A 7 -13.30 -5.06 24.89
C SER A 7 -14.75 -4.78 24.45
N GLU A 8 -15.07 -5.10 23.19
CA GLU A 8 -16.41 -4.97 22.60
C GLU A 8 -17.02 -3.57 22.81
N ASP A 9 -18.16 -3.47 23.47
CA ASP A 9 -18.83 -2.19 23.75
C ASP A 9 -18.08 -1.32 24.77
N LYS A 10 -17.22 -1.93 25.59
CA LYS A 10 -16.41 -1.25 26.60
C LYS A 10 -15.03 -0.84 26.07
N PHE A 11 -14.74 -1.05 24.79
CA PHE A 11 -13.48 -0.62 24.19
C PHE A 11 -13.35 0.91 24.25
N ALA A 12 -12.49 1.39 25.15
CA ALA A 12 -12.28 2.80 25.43
C ALA A 12 -11.11 3.43 24.69
N GLY A 13 -10.07 2.63 24.40
CA GLY A 13 -8.85 3.15 23.82
C GLY A 13 -7.79 2.10 23.65
N ILE A 14 -6.55 2.54 23.52
CA ILE A 14 -5.36 1.69 23.37
C ILE A 14 -4.24 2.14 24.31
N VAL A 15 -3.37 1.22 24.68
CA VAL A 15 -2.06 1.53 25.27
C VAL A 15 -1.01 1.34 24.19
N ASP A 16 -0.27 2.40 23.87
CA ASP A 16 0.93 2.34 23.04
C ASP A 16 2.09 1.74 23.85
N LEU A 17 2.59 0.59 23.42
CA LEU A 17 3.68 -0.12 24.10
C LEU A 17 5.04 0.57 23.89
N ILE A 18 5.18 1.39 22.87
CA ILE A 18 6.43 2.10 22.56
C ILE A 18 6.53 3.36 23.43
N ALA A 19 5.51 4.21 23.37
CA ALA A 19 5.44 5.44 24.16
C ALA A 19 5.10 5.18 25.65
N ASN A 20 4.63 3.98 25.99
CA ASN A 20 4.16 3.60 27.32
C ASN A 20 3.08 4.57 27.84
N LYS A 21 2.09 4.88 26.98
CA LYS A 21 0.99 5.82 27.24
C LYS A 21 -0.34 5.24 26.79
N ALA A 22 -1.40 5.65 27.49
CA ALA A 22 -2.77 5.26 27.17
C ALA A 22 -3.50 6.38 26.39
N TYR A 23 -4.16 6.01 25.29
CA TYR A 23 -4.95 6.88 24.42
C TYR A 23 -6.42 6.53 24.59
N TYR A 24 -7.19 7.42 25.22
CA TYR A 24 -8.63 7.28 25.43
C TYR A 24 -9.38 8.10 24.40
N TYR A 25 -10.24 7.46 23.61
CA TYR A 25 -10.97 8.10 22.51
C TYR A 25 -12.35 8.56 22.92
N ASP A 26 -12.67 9.83 22.61
CA ASP A 26 -14.01 10.40 22.75
C ASP A 26 -14.78 10.21 21.43
N THR A 27 -15.79 9.33 21.45
CA THR A 27 -16.66 9.05 20.30
C THR A 27 -17.67 10.13 20.00
N ASP A 28 -17.97 11.00 20.97
CA ASP A 28 -18.97 12.07 20.84
C ASP A 28 -18.33 13.37 20.31
N SER A 29 -17.01 13.45 20.32
CA SER A 29 -16.27 14.56 19.74
C SER A 29 -16.38 14.57 18.22
N LYS A 30 -16.64 15.77 17.65
CA LYS A 30 -16.61 16.02 16.21
C LYS A 30 -15.23 16.50 15.72
N GLU A 31 -14.27 16.58 16.61
CA GLU A 31 -12.92 17.01 16.31
C GLU A 31 -12.13 15.91 15.58
N LEU A 32 -11.15 16.32 14.77
CA LEU A 32 -10.26 15.39 14.07
C LEU A 32 -9.37 14.61 15.04
N ILE A 33 -8.96 15.26 16.14
CA ILE A 33 -8.23 14.63 17.24
C ILE A 33 -9.25 14.43 18.36
N ASN A 34 -9.64 13.19 18.58
CA ASN A 34 -10.69 12.79 19.52
C ASN A 34 -10.17 11.89 20.64
N PHE A 35 -8.95 12.11 21.08
CA PHE A 35 -8.37 11.30 22.15
C PHE A 35 -7.61 12.15 23.18
N GLU A 36 -7.57 11.64 24.42
CA GLU A 36 -6.71 12.15 25.48
C GLU A 36 -5.59 11.16 25.78
N VAL A 37 -4.39 11.68 25.99
CA VAL A 37 -3.23 10.88 26.40
C VAL A 37 -3.13 10.86 27.91
N LYS A 38 -3.06 9.67 28.51
CA LYS A 38 -2.99 9.44 29.96
C LYS A 38 -1.86 8.45 30.29
N GLU A 39 -1.56 8.35 31.58
CA GLU A 39 -0.71 7.27 32.06
C GLU A 39 -1.40 5.90 31.88
N VAL A 40 -0.60 4.84 31.79
CA VAL A 40 -1.11 3.47 31.70
C VAL A 40 -1.99 3.16 32.90
N PRO A 41 -3.21 2.60 32.71
CA PRO A 41 -4.08 2.20 33.81
C PRO A 41 -3.37 1.26 34.79
N ALA A 42 -3.60 1.44 36.08
CA ALA A 42 -2.94 0.64 37.12
C ALA A 42 -3.16 -0.86 36.95
N GLU A 43 -4.36 -1.25 36.51
CA GLU A 43 -4.75 -2.64 36.26
C GLU A 43 -4.08 -3.28 35.02
N MET A 44 -3.50 -2.46 34.14
CA MET A 44 -2.84 -2.94 32.92
C MET A 44 -1.31 -2.89 33.01
N LYS A 45 -0.73 -2.37 34.07
CA LYS A 45 0.72 -2.16 34.16
C LYS A 45 1.53 -3.43 33.95
N ASP A 46 1.15 -4.50 34.61
CA ASP A 46 1.88 -5.78 34.52
C ASP A 46 1.79 -6.37 33.10
N GLU A 47 0.60 -6.30 32.49
CA GLU A 47 0.39 -6.75 31.10
C GLU A 47 1.18 -5.89 30.09
N VAL A 48 1.18 -4.57 30.28
CA VAL A 48 1.92 -3.63 29.43
C VAL A 48 3.42 -3.86 29.53
N GLU A 49 3.94 -4.07 30.75
CA GLU A 49 5.35 -4.37 30.98
C GLU A 49 5.76 -5.68 30.29
N GLU A 50 4.96 -6.74 30.44
CA GLU A 50 5.19 -8.02 29.76
C GLU A 50 5.23 -7.86 28.24
N TRP A 51 4.23 -7.19 27.64
CA TRP A 51 4.15 -7.04 26.19
C TRP A 51 5.19 -6.06 25.63
N ARG A 52 5.54 -5.01 26.40
CA ARG A 52 6.64 -4.11 26.03
C ARG A 52 7.98 -4.87 26.03
N GLY A 53 8.22 -5.71 27.03
CA GLY A 53 9.40 -6.58 27.07
C GLY A 53 9.49 -7.48 25.83
N LYS A 54 8.39 -8.15 25.46
CA LYS A 54 8.32 -8.97 24.23
C LYS A 54 8.55 -8.16 22.94
N LEU A 55 8.06 -6.91 22.89
CA LEU A 55 8.30 -6.02 21.76
C LEU A 55 9.79 -5.68 21.64
N ILE A 56 10.43 -5.29 22.73
CA ILE A 56 11.85 -4.94 22.74
C ILE A 56 12.71 -6.16 22.40
N GLU A 57 12.42 -7.33 22.97
CA GLU A 57 13.10 -8.58 22.65
C GLU A 57 13.03 -8.89 21.15
N ALA A 58 11.83 -8.77 20.55
CA ALA A 58 11.64 -9.05 19.13
C ALA A 58 12.39 -8.10 18.19
N VAL A 59 12.62 -6.84 18.58
CA VAL A 59 13.39 -5.88 17.76
C VAL A 59 14.88 -5.90 18.07
N ALA A 60 15.28 -6.30 19.27
CA ALA A 60 16.68 -6.42 19.68
C ALA A 60 17.45 -7.46 18.84
N GLU A 61 16.78 -8.48 18.32
CA GLU A 61 17.40 -9.46 17.41
C GLU A 61 17.90 -8.83 16.09
N TYR A 62 17.44 -7.61 15.75
CA TYR A 62 17.77 -6.92 14.49
C TYR A 62 18.61 -5.66 14.68
N ASP A 63 19.03 -5.37 15.91
CA ASP A 63 19.85 -4.21 16.24
C ASP A 63 20.79 -4.50 17.43
N ASP A 64 22.09 -4.57 17.15
CA ASP A 64 23.10 -4.95 18.14
C ASP A 64 23.17 -3.97 19.33
N GLU A 65 22.94 -2.66 19.11
CA GLU A 65 22.96 -1.66 20.19
C GLU A 65 21.77 -1.84 21.14
N ILE A 66 20.58 -2.14 20.58
CA ILE A 66 19.40 -2.44 21.40
C ILE A 66 19.57 -3.77 22.14
N LEU A 67 20.20 -4.76 21.50
CA LEU A 67 20.46 -6.05 22.13
C LEU A 67 21.37 -5.90 23.35
N GLU A 68 22.44 -5.11 23.27
CA GLU A 68 23.31 -4.82 24.39
C GLU A 68 22.54 -4.13 25.53
N LYS A 69 21.78 -3.06 25.22
CA LYS A 69 20.96 -2.35 26.21
C LYS A 69 19.88 -3.24 26.83
N PHE A 70 19.29 -4.13 26.06
CA PHE A 70 18.24 -5.05 26.55
C PHE A 70 18.77 -5.96 27.66
N PHE A 71 20.03 -6.40 27.57
CA PHE A 71 20.65 -7.23 28.61
C PHE A 71 21.19 -6.42 29.77
N GLU A 72 21.63 -5.17 29.56
CA GLU A 72 22.22 -4.35 30.62
C GLU A 72 21.16 -3.55 31.40
N ASP A 73 20.31 -2.81 30.69
CA ASP A 73 19.26 -1.97 31.25
C ASP A 73 18.16 -1.70 30.19
N PRO A 74 17.10 -2.54 30.15
CA PRO A 74 16.00 -2.38 29.20
C PRO A 74 15.28 -1.03 29.28
N ASP A 75 15.30 -0.37 30.43
CA ASP A 75 14.67 0.93 30.65
C ASP A 75 15.44 2.09 29.99
N SER A 76 16.70 1.86 29.64
CA SER A 76 17.53 2.84 28.92
C SER A 76 17.22 2.94 27.43
N ILE A 77 16.41 2.02 26.87
CA ILE A 77 16.04 2.01 25.47
C ILE A 77 14.97 3.07 25.20
N SER A 78 15.30 4.05 24.38
CA SER A 78 14.40 5.15 24.02
C SER A 78 13.31 4.72 23.04
N GLU A 79 12.21 5.50 22.98
CA GLU A 79 11.15 5.31 21.99
C GLU A 79 11.68 5.34 20.55
N GLU A 80 12.62 6.26 20.26
CA GLU A 80 13.20 6.44 18.93
C GLU A 80 14.01 5.23 18.49
N GLU A 81 14.79 4.65 19.38
CA GLU A 81 15.54 3.42 19.11
C GLU A 81 14.60 2.27 18.79
N ILE A 82 13.54 2.08 19.57
CA ILE A 82 12.53 1.05 19.30
C ILE A 82 11.86 1.27 17.92
N ILE A 83 11.48 2.52 17.60
CA ILE A 83 10.85 2.86 16.32
C ILE A 83 11.78 2.56 15.15
N VAL A 84 13.05 2.91 15.24
CA VAL A 84 14.04 2.68 14.17
C VAL A 84 14.27 1.19 13.96
N ALA A 85 14.48 0.42 15.03
CA ALA A 85 14.68 -1.02 14.94
C ALA A 85 13.44 -1.76 14.44
N LEU A 86 12.24 -1.38 14.93
CA LEU A 86 10.98 -1.95 14.46
C LEU A 86 10.74 -1.65 12.98
N ARG A 87 11.07 -0.43 12.52
CA ARG A 87 11.00 -0.09 11.10
C ARG A 87 11.94 -0.97 10.27
N LYS A 88 13.20 -1.11 10.67
CA LYS A 88 14.19 -1.95 9.99
C LYS A 88 13.71 -3.39 9.88
N ALA A 89 13.31 -3.99 10.99
CA ALA A 89 12.78 -5.35 11.04
C ALA A 89 11.50 -5.54 10.19
N THR A 90 10.65 -4.51 10.11
CA THR A 90 9.45 -4.50 9.26
C THR A 90 9.79 -4.44 7.78
N ILE A 91 10.74 -3.60 7.38
CA ILE A 91 11.21 -3.47 5.98
C ILE A 91 11.86 -4.77 5.51
N ASP A 92 12.61 -5.43 6.39
CA ASP A 92 13.26 -6.72 6.14
C ASP A 92 12.28 -7.90 6.20
N MET A 93 10.98 -7.65 6.43
CA MET A 93 9.92 -8.66 6.55
C MET A 93 10.13 -9.66 7.70
N ALA A 94 10.91 -9.30 8.70
CA ALA A 94 11.22 -10.12 9.85
C ALA A 94 10.11 -10.09 10.91
N VAL A 95 9.44 -8.94 11.07
CA VAL A 95 8.33 -8.74 11.99
C VAL A 95 7.15 -8.06 11.30
N VAL A 96 5.97 -8.21 11.89
CA VAL A 96 4.73 -7.56 11.43
C VAL A 96 4.15 -6.72 12.57
N PRO A 97 4.29 -5.38 12.55
CA PRO A 97 3.66 -4.52 13.55
C PRO A 97 2.15 -4.68 13.55
N THR A 98 1.58 -5.05 14.68
CA THR A 98 0.14 -5.31 14.82
C THR A 98 -0.50 -4.24 15.70
N CYS A 99 -1.58 -3.63 15.19
CA CYS A 99 -2.38 -2.60 15.87
C CYS A 99 -3.78 -3.14 16.19
N CYS A 100 -4.38 -2.61 17.25
CA CYS A 100 -5.79 -2.82 17.56
C CYS A 100 -6.56 -1.50 17.49
N GLY A 101 -7.87 -1.56 17.20
CA GLY A 101 -8.72 -0.39 17.12
C GLY A 101 -10.13 -0.72 16.67
N SER A 102 -10.96 0.33 16.54
CA SER A 102 -12.31 0.25 15.99
C SER A 102 -12.51 1.34 14.94
N SER A 103 -12.40 1.00 13.67
CA SER A 103 -12.61 1.95 12.57
C SER A 103 -14.04 2.50 12.54
N PHE A 104 -15.05 1.68 12.87
CA PHE A 104 -16.43 2.12 12.94
C PHE A 104 -16.66 3.21 14.02
N LYS A 105 -15.99 3.10 15.17
CA LYS A 105 -16.05 4.08 16.27
C LYS A 105 -14.93 5.13 16.19
N ASN A 106 -14.12 5.16 15.14
CA ASN A 106 -12.95 6.03 14.97
C ASN A 106 -11.99 6.01 16.18
N LYS A 107 -11.75 4.82 16.74
CA LYS A 107 -10.80 4.62 17.85
C LYS A 107 -9.57 3.88 17.36
N GLY A 108 -8.38 4.44 17.57
CA GLY A 108 -7.09 3.87 17.13
C GLY A 108 -6.75 4.09 15.65
N VAL A 109 -7.58 4.82 14.89
CA VAL A 109 -7.35 5.06 13.44
C VAL A 109 -6.15 5.95 13.21
N GLN A 110 -6.00 7.02 14.00
CA GLN A 110 -4.84 7.92 13.92
C GLN A 110 -3.54 7.17 14.23
N PHE A 111 -3.55 6.36 15.29
CA PHE A 111 -2.41 5.50 15.65
C PHE A 111 -2.02 4.53 14.53
N LEU A 112 -3.01 3.93 13.86
CA LEU A 112 -2.77 3.07 12.70
C LEU A 112 -2.14 3.85 11.53
N LEU A 113 -2.65 5.05 11.22
CA LEU A 113 -2.12 5.88 10.14
C LEU A 113 -0.68 6.32 10.42
N ASP A 114 -0.40 6.72 11.67
CA ASP A 114 0.96 7.06 12.11
C ASP A 114 1.89 5.84 12.03
N SER A 115 1.39 4.65 12.40
CA SER A 115 2.13 3.39 12.28
C SER A 115 2.45 3.03 10.83
N VAL A 116 1.53 3.27 9.89
CA VAL A 116 1.77 3.11 8.45
C VAL A 116 2.92 4.00 8.00
N MET A 117 2.90 5.28 8.40
CA MET A 117 3.95 6.24 8.04
C MET A 117 5.31 5.90 8.67
N ARG A 118 5.30 5.39 9.90
CA ARG A 118 6.53 5.06 10.65
C ARG A 118 7.19 3.78 10.18
N TYR A 119 6.43 2.71 9.91
CA TYR A 119 6.98 1.35 9.77
C TYR A 119 6.95 0.80 8.36
N LEU A 120 6.01 1.22 7.48
CA LEU A 120 5.98 0.68 6.12
C LEU A 120 7.05 1.32 5.23
N PRO A 121 7.62 0.52 4.29
CA PRO A 121 8.64 1.01 3.39
C PRO A 121 8.09 2.03 2.38
N SER A 122 8.84 3.09 2.16
CA SER A 122 8.67 4.00 1.03
C SER A 122 9.27 3.39 -0.25
N PRO A 123 8.99 3.95 -1.43
CA PRO A 123 9.67 3.56 -2.66
C PRO A 123 11.20 3.67 -2.57
N LEU A 124 11.73 4.63 -1.82
CA LEU A 124 13.16 4.81 -1.60
C LEU A 124 13.77 3.71 -0.74
N ASP A 125 13.04 3.22 0.28
CA ASP A 125 13.49 2.09 1.10
C ASP A 125 13.56 0.79 0.30
N LYS A 126 12.68 0.62 -0.70
CA LYS A 126 12.71 -0.55 -1.61
C LYS A 126 13.84 -0.49 -2.62
N GLY A 127 14.32 0.71 -2.92
CA GLY A 127 15.44 0.92 -3.82
C GLY A 127 15.16 0.53 -5.27
N GLU A 128 16.05 -0.25 -5.86
CA GLU A 128 16.02 -0.60 -7.27
C GLU A 128 14.90 -1.58 -7.62
N THR A 129 14.33 -1.39 -8.80
CA THR A 129 13.34 -2.29 -9.40
C THR A 129 13.96 -2.99 -10.59
N ASN A 130 13.99 -4.32 -10.56
CA ASN A 130 14.52 -5.15 -11.61
C ASN A 130 13.45 -5.47 -12.66
N GLY A 131 13.89 -5.60 -13.91
CA GLY A 131 13.06 -6.01 -15.02
C GLY A 131 13.93 -6.50 -16.18
N THR A 132 13.31 -6.79 -17.31
CA THR A 132 14.00 -7.26 -18.52
C THR A 132 13.65 -6.38 -19.71
N ASN A 133 14.59 -6.22 -20.62
CA ASN A 133 14.32 -5.57 -21.89
C ASN A 133 13.54 -6.53 -22.80
N PRO A 134 12.33 -6.16 -23.28
CA PRO A 134 11.48 -7.08 -24.05
C PRO A 134 12.04 -7.45 -25.44
N GLN A 135 13.09 -6.78 -25.91
CA GLN A 135 13.68 -7.04 -27.22
C GLN A 135 14.97 -7.89 -27.14
N THR A 136 15.69 -7.77 -26.04
CA THR A 136 17.04 -8.37 -25.90
C THR A 136 17.11 -9.39 -24.77
N ASP A 137 16.07 -9.50 -23.93
CA ASP A 137 16.02 -10.27 -22.68
C ASP A 137 17.14 -9.90 -21.67
N ALA A 138 17.82 -8.78 -21.90
CA ALA A 138 18.85 -8.30 -21.00
C ALA A 138 18.22 -7.75 -19.70
N PRO A 139 18.83 -7.97 -18.53
CA PRO A 139 18.37 -7.38 -17.29
C PRO A 139 18.47 -5.86 -17.36
N VAL A 140 17.45 -5.18 -16.86
CA VAL A 140 17.35 -3.73 -16.77
C VAL A 140 16.95 -3.35 -15.35
N VAL A 141 17.57 -2.32 -14.82
CA VAL A 141 17.30 -1.80 -13.47
C VAL A 141 16.74 -0.39 -13.59
N ARG A 142 15.77 -0.05 -12.73
CA ARG A 142 15.22 1.29 -12.54
C ARG A 142 15.30 1.69 -11.09
N THR A 143 15.63 2.96 -10.85
CA THR A 143 15.57 3.55 -9.51
C THR A 143 14.30 4.38 -9.34
N PRO A 144 13.76 4.56 -8.11
CA PRO A 144 12.58 5.38 -7.86
C PRO A 144 12.93 6.88 -7.95
N ASN A 145 13.29 7.33 -9.15
CA ASN A 145 13.72 8.70 -9.44
C ASN A 145 12.91 9.25 -10.61
N ALA A 146 12.34 10.44 -10.45
CA ALA A 146 11.55 11.12 -11.48
C ALA A 146 12.34 11.48 -12.76
N LYS A 147 13.69 11.49 -12.71
CA LYS A 147 14.55 11.77 -13.87
C LYS A 147 14.89 10.53 -14.69
N GLU A 148 14.61 9.35 -14.18
CA GLU A 148 14.75 8.09 -14.90
C GLU A 148 13.73 7.95 -16.04
N PRO A 149 13.96 7.08 -17.02
CA PRO A 149 12.92 6.71 -17.98
C PRO A 149 11.69 6.17 -17.27
N PHE A 150 10.50 6.58 -17.72
CA PHE A 150 9.24 6.17 -17.10
C PHE A 150 9.01 4.66 -17.20
N CYS A 151 8.60 4.05 -16.10
CA CYS A 151 7.97 2.73 -16.10
C CYS A 151 6.94 2.62 -14.98
N ALA A 152 5.86 1.89 -15.26
CA ALA A 152 4.77 1.61 -14.32
C ALA A 152 4.18 0.23 -14.55
N LEU A 153 3.67 -0.37 -13.48
CA LEU A 153 2.88 -1.61 -13.52
C LEU A 153 1.40 -1.29 -13.40
N VAL A 154 0.61 -1.87 -14.28
CA VAL A 154 -0.86 -1.85 -14.21
C VAL A 154 -1.31 -2.97 -13.29
N PHE A 155 -1.71 -2.64 -12.07
CA PHE A 155 -2.06 -3.66 -11.08
C PHE A 155 -3.55 -3.95 -10.96
N LYS A 156 -4.40 -3.08 -11.52
CA LYS A 156 -5.86 -3.24 -11.50
C LYS A 156 -6.51 -2.52 -12.66
N ILE A 157 -7.53 -3.14 -13.26
CA ILE A 157 -8.45 -2.47 -14.19
C ILE A 157 -9.85 -2.49 -13.59
N ALA A 158 -10.53 -1.36 -13.62
CA ALA A 158 -11.91 -1.20 -13.19
C ALA A 158 -12.73 -0.54 -14.30
N THR A 159 -14.02 -0.81 -14.34
CA THR A 159 -14.95 -0.13 -15.26
C THR A 159 -15.74 0.93 -14.49
N ASP A 160 -15.65 2.16 -14.94
CA ASP A 160 -16.40 3.29 -14.41
C ASP A 160 -17.52 3.66 -15.38
N PRO A 161 -18.76 3.95 -14.90
CA PRO A 161 -19.90 4.27 -15.76
C PRO A 161 -19.72 5.54 -16.61
N TYR A 162 -18.88 6.49 -16.17
CA TYR A 162 -18.72 7.81 -16.79
C TYR A 162 -17.47 7.93 -17.64
N VAL A 163 -16.35 7.40 -17.18
CA VAL A 163 -15.07 7.52 -17.88
C VAL A 163 -14.63 6.24 -18.58
N GLY A 164 -15.41 5.17 -18.43
CA GLY A 164 -15.14 3.88 -19.04
C GLY A 164 -14.06 3.09 -18.28
N ARG A 165 -13.03 2.65 -18.99
CA ARG A 165 -11.99 1.78 -18.44
C ARG A 165 -10.94 2.59 -17.68
N LEU A 166 -10.81 2.34 -16.37
CA LEU A 166 -9.82 2.92 -15.47
C LEU A 166 -8.69 1.90 -15.24
N ALA A 167 -7.48 2.25 -15.62
CA ALA A 167 -6.29 1.49 -15.33
C ALA A 167 -5.57 2.09 -14.10
N PHE A 168 -5.47 1.32 -13.02
CA PHE A 168 -4.70 1.71 -11.85
C PHE A 168 -3.25 1.30 -12.04
N LEU A 169 -2.35 2.26 -11.92
CA LEU A 169 -0.93 2.07 -12.10
C LEU A 169 -0.14 2.51 -10.88
N ARG A 170 1.00 1.83 -10.68
CA ARG A 170 2.07 2.28 -9.81
C ARG A 170 3.28 2.65 -10.65
N ALA A 171 3.72 3.90 -10.57
CA ALA A 171 4.96 4.36 -11.19
C ALA A 171 6.16 3.90 -10.37
N TYR A 172 7.10 3.21 -11.01
CA TYR A 172 8.33 2.74 -10.38
C TYR A 172 9.52 3.66 -10.68
N SER A 173 9.53 4.29 -11.84
CA SER A 173 10.56 5.27 -12.23
C SER A 173 10.00 6.32 -13.17
N GLY A 174 10.71 7.44 -13.28
CA GLY A 174 10.40 8.50 -14.23
C GLY A 174 9.18 9.32 -13.88
N LYS A 175 8.68 10.02 -14.88
CA LYS A 175 7.51 10.90 -14.83
C LYS A 175 6.59 10.61 -16.02
N LEU A 176 5.29 10.64 -15.80
CA LEU A 176 4.25 10.48 -16.82
C LEU A 176 3.32 11.69 -16.80
N ASP A 177 3.25 12.41 -17.90
CA ASP A 177 2.33 13.54 -18.06
C ASP A 177 1.00 13.10 -18.72
N ALA A 178 -0.12 13.69 -18.30
CA ALA A 178 -1.40 13.51 -18.94
C ALA A 178 -1.34 13.97 -20.42
N GLY A 179 -1.97 13.23 -21.31
CA GLY A 179 -1.94 13.51 -22.76
C GLY A 179 -0.76 12.89 -23.50
N SER A 180 0.22 12.31 -22.82
CA SER A 180 1.42 11.68 -23.39
C SER A 180 1.14 10.27 -23.94
N TYR A 181 2.19 9.63 -24.45
CA TYR A 181 2.18 8.26 -24.95
C TYR A 181 3.16 7.39 -24.19
N VAL A 182 2.80 6.13 -24.03
CA VAL A 182 3.64 5.09 -23.42
C VAL A 182 3.66 3.85 -24.30
N LEU A 183 4.69 3.02 -24.16
CA LEU A 183 4.74 1.70 -24.76
C LEU A 183 4.06 0.70 -23.84
N ASN A 184 3.09 -0.05 -24.34
CA ASN A 184 2.60 -1.27 -23.70
C ASN A 184 3.53 -2.42 -24.11
N THR A 185 4.29 -2.94 -23.17
CA THR A 185 5.33 -3.95 -23.45
C THR A 185 4.78 -5.29 -23.91
N ARG A 186 3.58 -5.69 -23.45
CA ARG A 186 2.93 -6.93 -23.87
C ARG A 186 2.45 -6.87 -25.32
N SER A 187 1.80 -5.79 -25.75
CA SER A 187 1.26 -5.64 -27.09
C SER A 187 2.28 -5.08 -28.10
N GLY A 188 3.38 -4.49 -27.60
CA GLY A 188 4.35 -3.75 -28.43
C GLY A 188 3.81 -2.45 -29.06
N LYS A 189 2.63 -1.99 -28.61
CA LYS A 189 1.96 -0.83 -29.18
C LYS A 189 2.09 0.40 -28.29
N LYS A 190 2.07 1.58 -28.93
CA LYS A 190 1.93 2.85 -28.23
C LYS A 190 0.48 3.05 -27.79
N GLU A 191 0.31 3.38 -26.52
CA GLU A 191 -0.98 3.70 -25.91
C GLU A 191 -0.99 5.15 -25.47
N ARG A 192 -2.13 5.82 -25.64
CA ARG A 192 -2.28 7.21 -25.22
C ARG A 192 -2.84 7.28 -23.81
N VAL A 193 -2.17 8.03 -22.94
CA VAL A 193 -2.65 8.38 -21.61
C VAL A 193 -3.48 9.65 -21.71
N ALA A 194 -4.80 9.53 -21.83
CA ALA A 194 -5.66 10.70 -22.06
C ALA A 194 -5.76 11.61 -20.83
N ARG A 195 -5.97 11.02 -19.64
CA ARG A 195 -6.06 11.72 -18.35
C ARG A 195 -5.51 10.85 -17.25
N LEU A 196 -5.03 11.52 -16.20
CA LEU A 196 -4.58 10.93 -14.95
C LEU A 196 -5.45 11.42 -13.80
N TYR A 197 -5.72 10.54 -12.83
CA TYR A 197 -6.55 10.85 -11.67
C TYR A 197 -5.89 10.33 -10.40
N GLN A 198 -5.85 11.18 -9.39
CA GLN A 198 -5.67 10.75 -8.01
C GLN A 198 -7.05 10.33 -7.47
N MET A 199 -7.17 9.06 -7.11
CA MET A 199 -8.42 8.52 -6.60
C MET A 199 -8.53 8.74 -5.10
N HIS A 200 -9.68 9.24 -4.67
CA HIS A 200 -10.04 9.38 -3.27
C HIS A 200 -11.45 8.84 -3.07
N SER A 201 -11.58 7.61 -2.60
CA SER A 201 -12.85 6.87 -2.60
C SER A 201 -13.43 6.82 -4.03
N ASN A 202 -14.65 7.33 -4.25
CA ASN A 202 -15.29 7.42 -5.57
C ASN A 202 -14.99 8.75 -6.31
N LYS A 203 -14.19 9.64 -5.71
CA LYS A 203 -13.84 10.92 -6.33
C LYS A 203 -12.61 10.75 -7.21
N GLN A 204 -12.70 11.30 -8.41
CA GLN A 204 -11.64 11.34 -9.42
C GLN A 204 -11.08 12.75 -9.46
N ASN A 205 -9.94 12.99 -8.82
CA ASN A 205 -9.27 14.28 -8.85
C ASN A 205 -8.29 14.30 -10.02
N PRO A 206 -8.51 15.12 -11.07
CA PRO A 206 -7.60 15.20 -12.21
C PRO A 206 -6.22 15.70 -11.73
N ILE A 207 -5.17 15.07 -12.26
CA ILE A 207 -3.78 15.48 -12.03
C ILE A 207 -3.06 15.61 -13.37
N GLU A 208 -2.06 16.47 -13.43
CA GLU A 208 -1.32 16.75 -14.64
C GLU A 208 -0.23 15.71 -14.91
N PHE A 209 0.36 15.17 -13.87
CA PHE A 209 1.42 14.16 -13.97
C PHE A 209 1.46 13.26 -12.72
N VAL A 210 2.21 12.17 -12.85
CA VAL A 210 2.62 11.29 -11.75
C VAL A 210 4.11 11.01 -11.87
N GLU A 211 4.76 10.76 -10.75
CA GLU A 211 6.19 10.48 -10.65
C GLU A 211 6.46 9.13 -9.98
N ALA A 212 7.72 8.73 -10.00
CA ALA A 212 8.18 7.50 -9.35
C ALA A 212 7.70 7.38 -7.90
N GLY A 213 7.03 6.29 -7.58
CA GLY A 213 6.43 6.02 -6.27
C GLY A 213 4.94 6.30 -6.18
N ASP A 214 4.38 7.09 -7.10
CA ASP A 214 2.96 7.44 -7.10
C ASP A 214 2.08 6.27 -7.56
N ILE A 215 0.84 6.29 -7.06
CA ILE A 215 -0.27 5.45 -7.52
C ILE A 215 -1.34 6.35 -8.09
N CYS A 216 -1.79 6.07 -9.31
CA CYS A 216 -2.88 6.81 -9.95
C CYS A 216 -3.81 5.91 -10.72
N ALA A 217 -4.95 6.46 -11.17
CA ALA A 217 -5.79 5.88 -12.19
C ALA A 217 -5.62 6.65 -13.50
N ALA A 218 -5.54 5.93 -14.60
CA ALA A 218 -5.38 6.52 -15.93
C ALA A 218 -6.45 6.00 -16.90
N VAL A 219 -6.82 6.83 -17.88
CA VAL A 219 -7.79 6.50 -18.92
C VAL A 219 -7.24 6.79 -20.32
N GLY A 220 -7.80 6.13 -21.32
CA GLY A 220 -7.44 6.33 -22.73
C GLY A 220 -6.80 5.10 -23.37
N PHE A 221 -6.46 4.10 -22.59
CA PHE A 221 -5.89 2.85 -23.06
C PHE A 221 -6.91 1.96 -23.80
N LYS A 222 -6.45 1.27 -24.84
CA LYS A 222 -7.29 0.40 -25.68
C LYS A 222 -7.12 -1.08 -25.33
N GLU A 223 -5.89 -1.54 -25.15
CA GLU A 223 -5.56 -2.97 -25.04
C GLU A 223 -4.85 -3.33 -23.70
N LEU A 224 -4.87 -2.43 -22.74
CA LEU A 224 -4.16 -2.63 -21.47
C LEU A 224 -4.86 -3.69 -20.59
N ARG A 225 -4.08 -4.53 -19.92
CA ARG A 225 -4.54 -5.57 -18.98
C ARG A 225 -3.87 -5.44 -17.64
N THR A 226 -4.49 -6.02 -16.62
CA THR A 226 -3.85 -6.19 -15.31
C THR A 226 -2.58 -7.03 -15.46
N GLY A 227 -1.47 -6.55 -14.88
CA GLY A 227 -0.15 -7.15 -15.01
C GLY A 227 0.71 -6.58 -16.15
N ASP A 228 0.14 -5.74 -17.04
CA ASP A 228 0.92 -5.11 -18.10
C ASP A 228 1.90 -4.07 -17.53
N THR A 229 3.09 -4.04 -18.09
CA THR A 229 4.05 -2.94 -17.88
C THR A 229 3.86 -1.90 -18.99
N ILE A 230 3.80 -0.63 -18.60
CA ILE A 230 3.87 0.51 -19.51
C ILE A 230 5.14 1.31 -19.22
N CYS A 231 5.83 1.74 -20.27
CA CYS A 231 7.13 2.39 -20.11
C CYS A 231 7.43 3.41 -21.22
N ASP A 232 8.56 4.08 -21.06
CA ASP A 232 9.16 4.90 -22.14
C ASP A 232 9.55 4.00 -23.33
N GLU A 233 9.20 4.46 -24.53
CA GLU A 233 9.43 3.70 -25.77
C GLU A 233 10.91 3.48 -26.08
N ASN A 234 11.75 4.47 -25.80
CA ASN A 234 13.17 4.42 -26.12
C ASN A 234 13.98 3.60 -25.11
N ASN A 235 13.41 3.39 -23.92
CA ASN A 235 14.04 2.67 -22.82
C ASN A 235 13.09 1.58 -22.28
N PRO A 236 12.74 0.57 -23.10
CA PRO A 236 11.74 -0.40 -22.75
C PRO A 236 12.21 -1.32 -21.60
N ILE A 237 11.28 -1.62 -20.71
CA ILE A 237 11.46 -2.55 -19.61
C ILE A 237 10.15 -3.31 -19.38
N VAL A 238 10.23 -4.60 -19.11
CA VAL A 238 9.15 -5.42 -18.57
C VAL A 238 9.45 -5.64 -17.09
N LEU A 239 8.56 -5.17 -16.23
CA LEU A 239 8.61 -5.48 -14.81
C LEU A 239 8.11 -6.90 -14.60
N GLU A 240 8.41 -7.47 -13.42
CA GLU A 240 7.94 -8.80 -13.07
C GLU A 240 6.42 -8.89 -13.21
N SER A 241 5.96 -9.87 -13.99
CA SER A 241 4.54 -10.06 -14.26
C SER A 241 3.85 -10.73 -13.07
N MET A 242 2.63 -10.27 -12.75
CA MET A 242 1.80 -10.96 -11.76
C MET A 242 1.38 -12.33 -12.30
N THR A 243 1.65 -13.38 -11.54
CA THR A 243 1.19 -14.73 -11.85
C THR A 243 -0.18 -14.93 -11.22
N PHE A 244 -1.19 -15.17 -12.04
CA PHE A 244 -2.53 -15.50 -11.57
C PHE A 244 -2.70 -17.03 -11.53
N PRO A 245 -3.34 -17.59 -10.48
CA PRO A 245 -3.64 -19.01 -10.46
C PRO A 245 -4.63 -19.36 -11.56
N ASP A 246 -4.52 -20.59 -12.08
CA ASP A 246 -5.45 -21.09 -13.08
C ASP A 246 -6.87 -21.20 -12.51
N PRO A 247 -7.91 -20.90 -13.32
CA PRO A 247 -9.30 -21.01 -12.89
C PRO A 247 -9.65 -22.45 -12.49
N VAL A 248 -10.23 -22.62 -11.31
CA VAL A 248 -10.65 -23.96 -10.80
C VAL A 248 -12.00 -24.41 -11.35
N ILE A 249 -12.84 -23.49 -11.81
CA ILE A 249 -14.20 -23.79 -12.32
C ILE A 249 -14.47 -22.94 -13.56
N GLY A 250 -14.97 -23.57 -14.62
CA GLY A 250 -15.54 -22.92 -15.79
C GLY A 250 -17.07 -23.01 -15.79
N LEU A 251 -17.75 -21.90 -16.06
CA LEU A 251 -19.21 -21.86 -16.19
C LEU A 251 -19.58 -21.43 -17.59
N ALA A 252 -20.53 -22.17 -18.21
CA ALA A 252 -21.15 -21.74 -19.44
C ALA A 252 -22.20 -20.64 -19.13
N ILE A 253 -22.16 -19.56 -19.89
CA ILE A 253 -23.12 -18.44 -19.75
C ILE A 253 -23.93 -18.35 -21.02
N GLU A 254 -25.27 -18.44 -20.91
CA GLU A 254 -26.20 -18.31 -22.02
C GLU A 254 -27.17 -17.14 -21.76
N PRO A 255 -27.50 -16.34 -22.78
CA PRO A 255 -28.51 -15.29 -22.64
C PRO A 255 -29.90 -15.92 -22.48
N LYS A 256 -30.76 -15.35 -21.64
CA LYS A 256 -32.13 -15.80 -21.45
C LYS A 256 -33.01 -15.60 -22.69
N THR A 257 -32.72 -14.60 -23.50
CA THR A 257 -33.44 -14.29 -24.74
C THR A 257 -32.45 -13.90 -25.84
N GLN A 258 -32.87 -14.08 -27.10
CA GLN A 258 -32.09 -13.66 -28.28
C GLN A 258 -31.72 -12.17 -28.23
N LYS A 259 -32.59 -11.35 -27.66
CA LYS A 259 -32.37 -9.89 -27.52
C LYS A 259 -31.28 -9.53 -26.50
N ASP A 260 -30.94 -10.45 -25.61
CA ASP A 260 -29.90 -10.24 -24.60
C ASP A 260 -28.51 -10.68 -25.08
N LEU A 261 -28.41 -11.30 -26.28
CA LEU A 261 -27.13 -11.75 -26.85
C LEU A 261 -26.15 -10.61 -27.03
N ASP A 262 -26.60 -9.48 -27.61
CA ASP A 262 -25.75 -8.30 -27.81
C ASP A 262 -25.31 -7.68 -26.49
N LYS A 263 -26.21 -7.66 -25.49
CA LYS A 263 -25.88 -7.16 -24.14
C LYS A 263 -24.88 -8.06 -23.43
N LEU A 264 -25.00 -9.39 -23.62
CA LEU A 264 -24.05 -10.35 -23.08
C LEU A 264 -22.66 -10.13 -23.69
N GLY A 265 -22.58 -9.98 -25.03
CA GLY A 265 -21.32 -9.69 -25.71
C GLY A 265 -20.65 -8.40 -25.21
N VAL A 266 -21.44 -7.31 -25.07
CA VAL A 266 -20.94 -6.04 -24.51
C VAL A 266 -20.51 -6.21 -23.04
N GLY A 267 -21.27 -6.98 -22.24
CA GLY A 267 -20.95 -7.25 -20.83
C GLY A 267 -19.65 -8.02 -20.70
N LEU A 268 -19.48 -9.10 -21.46
CA LEU A 268 -18.25 -9.90 -21.46
C LEU A 268 -17.03 -9.08 -21.92
N SER A 269 -17.18 -8.26 -22.98
CA SER A 269 -16.09 -7.39 -23.47
C SER A 269 -15.67 -6.32 -22.45
N LYS A 270 -16.53 -5.94 -21.51
CA LYS A 270 -16.19 -5.03 -20.42
C LYS A 270 -15.46 -5.72 -19.27
N LEU A 271 -15.67 -7.02 -19.08
CA LEU A 271 -15.06 -7.80 -18.01
C LEU A 271 -13.73 -8.44 -18.42
N ALA A 272 -13.54 -8.68 -19.72
CA ALA A 272 -12.28 -9.15 -20.31
C ALA A 272 -11.27 -8.01 -20.50
#